data_4eba2af0a6748482493535ead61c4150
#
_entry.id   4eba2af0a6748482493535ead61c4150
#
_cell.length_a   1.000
_cell.length_b   1.000
_cell.length_c   1.000
_cell.angle_alpha   90.00
_cell.angle_beta   90.00
_cell.angle_gamma   90.00
#
_symmetry.space_group_name_H-M   'P 1'
#
loop_
_entity.id
_entity.type
_entity.pdbx_description
1 polymer ?
#
loop_
_entity_poly.entity_id
_entity_poly.type
_entity_poly.pdbx_seq_one_letter_code
_entity_poly.pdbx_strand_id
1 'polypeptide(L)'
;TVDPDGVKAYVTLQENNALAIVDIASATLVDVVGLGFKDHSLAGNYMDSSDRDPNGAPVANIISRPVFGMYQPDSIASFTVDGQTYLITANEGDARTWGPFNEESRVSSLDLDNTVFPTEAALKNNASLGRLNVTNKLGDTEIDGDFDALYAFGARSFSIWNTSGVQVYDSGDDIEQTVLAQDPTHFNYSHDDNSTLESRSDNKGPEPEAATVAKIGSKTYA
;
A
#
# COMPACT_ATOMS: atom_id res chain seq x y z
N THR A 1 -2.38 -12.16 -13.96
CA THR A 1 -3.19 -13.38 -13.85
C THR A 1 -4.20 -13.48 -14.99
N VAL A 2 -4.74 -14.69 -15.24
CA VAL A 2 -5.82 -14.95 -16.19
C VAL A 2 -7.03 -15.40 -15.40
N ASP A 3 -8.25 -14.99 -15.80
CA ASP A 3 -9.44 -15.50 -15.13
C ASP A 3 -9.63 -17.01 -15.38
N PRO A 4 -10.35 -17.71 -14.51
CA PRO A 4 -10.45 -19.17 -14.57
C PRO A 4 -11.14 -19.72 -15.84
N ASP A 5 -11.90 -18.90 -16.57
CA ASP A 5 -12.51 -19.28 -17.85
C ASP A 5 -11.64 -18.94 -19.08
N GLY A 6 -10.50 -18.27 -18.87
CA GLY A 6 -9.54 -17.94 -19.92
C GLY A 6 -9.95 -16.83 -20.87
N VAL A 7 -10.94 -16.02 -20.51
CA VAL A 7 -11.47 -14.94 -21.36
C VAL A 7 -10.70 -13.64 -21.17
N LYS A 8 -10.36 -13.30 -19.92
CA LYS A 8 -9.66 -12.04 -19.57
C LYS A 8 -8.33 -12.30 -18.88
N ALA A 9 -7.39 -11.41 -19.11
CA ALA A 9 -6.18 -11.27 -18.31
C ALA A 9 -6.24 -9.96 -17.52
N TYR A 10 -5.70 -10.00 -16.29
CA TYR A 10 -5.58 -8.87 -15.40
C TYR A 10 -4.11 -8.64 -15.09
N VAL A 11 -3.64 -7.41 -15.32
CA VAL A 11 -2.25 -7.03 -15.19
C VAL A 11 -2.15 -5.89 -14.19
N THR A 12 -1.36 -6.08 -13.14
CA THR A 12 -1.01 -5.00 -12.22
C THR A 12 -0.11 -3.97 -12.92
N LEU A 13 -0.47 -2.72 -12.77
CA LEU A 13 0.36 -1.58 -13.14
C LEU A 13 0.80 -0.93 -11.83
N GLN A 14 1.75 -1.59 -11.14
CA GLN A 14 2.11 -1.32 -9.75
C GLN A 14 2.37 0.15 -9.48
N GLU A 15 3.39 0.73 -10.11
CA GLU A 15 3.78 2.14 -9.91
C GLU A 15 2.69 3.15 -10.32
N ASN A 16 1.72 2.72 -11.13
CA ASN A 16 0.57 3.56 -11.53
C ASN A 16 -0.66 3.37 -10.63
N ASN A 17 -0.57 2.50 -9.63
CA ASN A 17 -1.69 2.17 -8.73
C ASN A 17 -2.96 1.80 -9.50
N ALA A 18 -2.83 0.93 -10.51
CA ALA A 18 -3.89 0.59 -11.44
C ALA A 18 -3.88 -0.88 -11.86
N LEU A 19 -5.01 -1.31 -12.42
CA LEU A 19 -5.22 -2.64 -12.99
C LEU A 19 -5.59 -2.52 -14.46
N ALA A 20 -4.84 -3.15 -15.36
CA ALA A 20 -5.21 -3.28 -16.76
C ALA A 20 -6.02 -4.56 -16.98
N ILE A 21 -7.11 -4.45 -17.74
CA ILE A 21 -8.01 -5.54 -18.11
C ILE A 21 -7.87 -5.79 -19.61
N VAL A 22 -7.49 -7.00 -19.99
CA VAL A 22 -7.21 -7.38 -21.38
C VAL A 22 -8.15 -8.50 -21.80
N ASP A 23 -8.78 -8.34 -22.96
CA ASP A 23 -9.47 -9.46 -23.65
C ASP A 23 -8.43 -10.31 -24.37
N ILE A 24 -8.38 -11.60 -24.01
CA ILE A 24 -7.35 -12.53 -24.51
C ILE A 24 -7.57 -12.86 -25.97
N ALA A 25 -8.80 -13.09 -26.39
CA ALA A 25 -9.11 -13.55 -27.75
C ALA A 25 -8.79 -12.50 -28.81
N SER A 26 -9.09 -11.24 -28.53
CA SER A 26 -8.79 -10.11 -29.42
C SER A 26 -7.43 -9.47 -29.17
N ALA A 27 -6.76 -9.83 -28.08
CA ALA A 27 -5.52 -9.20 -27.60
C ALA A 27 -5.67 -7.67 -27.43
N THR A 28 -6.83 -7.20 -26.95
CA THR A 28 -7.12 -5.78 -26.78
C THR A 28 -7.23 -5.39 -25.32
N LEU A 29 -6.71 -4.19 -25.01
CA LEU A 29 -6.94 -3.54 -23.73
C LEU A 29 -8.41 -3.14 -23.64
N VAL A 30 -9.12 -3.67 -22.62
CA VAL A 30 -10.53 -3.36 -22.36
C VAL A 30 -10.64 -2.11 -21.50
N ASP A 31 -9.83 -2.04 -20.44
CA ASP A 31 -9.87 -0.93 -19.48
C ASP A 31 -8.58 -0.82 -18.68
N VAL A 32 -8.36 0.35 -18.09
CA VAL A 32 -7.34 0.59 -17.06
C VAL A 32 -8.04 1.26 -15.87
N VAL A 33 -8.11 0.55 -14.76
CA VAL A 33 -8.85 0.97 -13.57
C VAL A 33 -7.88 1.39 -12.48
N GLY A 34 -7.99 2.64 -12.01
CA GLY A 34 -7.28 3.10 -10.82
C GLY A 34 -7.85 2.46 -9.56
N LEU A 35 -6.97 2.00 -8.68
CA LEU A 35 -7.35 1.23 -7.49
C LEU A 35 -7.78 2.11 -6.29
N GLY A 36 -7.56 3.43 -6.38
CA GLY A 36 -7.87 4.34 -5.28
C GLY A 36 -6.83 4.28 -4.15
N PHE A 37 -7.24 4.67 -2.96
CA PHE A 37 -6.34 4.87 -1.82
C PHE A 37 -6.95 4.32 -0.54
N LYS A 38 -6.10 3.78 0.32
CA LYS A 38 -6.44 3.34 1.67
C LYS A 38 -6.25 4.48 2.65
N ASP A 39 -7.27 4.83 3.40
CA ASP A 39 -7.20 5.88 4.41
C ASP A 39 -6.70 5.29 5.75
N HIS A 40 -5.46 5.60 6.12
CA HIS A 40 -4.83 5.16 7.36
C HIS A 40 -5.29 5.92 8.60
N SER A 41 -6.19 6.89 8.46
CA SER A 41 -6.84 7.54 9.61
C SER A 41 -8.01 6.73 10.16
N LEU A 42 -8.57 5.82 9.38
CA LEU A 42 -9.73 5.01 9.74
C LEU A 42 -9.35 3.80 10.58
N ALA A 43 -10.22 3.46 11.54
CA ALA A 43 -10.04 2.27 12.38
C ALA A 43 -9.95 0.99 11.54
N GLY A 44 -8.97 0.13 11.84
CA GLY A 44 -8.66 -1.08 11.09
C GLY A 44 -7.72 -0.86 9.90
N ASN A 45 -7.28 0.40 9.64
CA ASN A 45 -6.33 0.75 8.60
C ASN A 45 -5.08 1.44 9.16
N TYR A 46 -4.84 1.35 10.45
CA TYR A 46 -3.73 2.04 11.11
C TYR A 46 -2.37 1.57 10.56
N MET A 47 -1.34 2.33 10.84
CA MET A 47 0.01 1.98 10.40
C MET A 47 1.06 2.44 11.40
N ASP A 48 2.18 1.75 11.44
CA ASP A 48 3.41 2.28 11.99
C ASP A 48 4.18 3.04 10.91
N SER A 49 4.48 4.29 11.16
CA SER A 49 5.01 5.23 10.15
C SER A 49 6.43 5.70 10.42
N SER A 50 7.09 5.16 11.44
CA SER A 50 8.41 5.66 11.86
C SER A 50 9.32 4.53 12.33
N ASP A 51 10.59 4.66 12.00
CA ASP A 51 11.71 3.88 12.53
C ASP A 51 12.48 4.67 13.63
N ARG A 52 11.91 5.74 14.18
CA ARG A 52 12.54 6.67 15.13
C ARG A 52 11.62 7.07 16.27
N ASP A 53 11.60 6.26 17.29
CA ASP A 53 10.80 6.54 18.47
C ASP A 53 11.40 7.60 19.39
N PRO A 54 10.55 8.26 20.20
CA PRO A 54 10.98 9.39 21.04
C PRO A 54 12.11 9.08 22.01
N ASN A 55 12.27 7.82 22.41
CA ASN A 55 13.26 7.38 23.39
C ASN A 55 14.50 6.70 22.74
N GLY A 56 14.58 6.71 21.41
CA GLY A 56 15.71 6.15 20.65
C GLY A 56 15.78 4.62 20.62
N ALA A 57 14.79 3.94 21.16
CA ALA A 57 14.64 2.49 21.01
C ALA A 57 13.47 2.23 20.06
N PRO A 58 13.60 1.31 19.09
CA PRO A 58 12.51 0.98 18.18
C PRO A 58 11.33 0.37 18.92
N VAL A 59 10.12 0.87 18.65
CA VAL A 59 8.86 0.41 19.28
C VAL A 59 7.74 0.44 18.24
N ALA A 60 7.21 -0.70 17.88
CA ALA A 60 6.07 -0.78 16.96
C ALA A 60 4.89 0.05 17.46
N ASN A 61 4.42 0.98 16.64
CA ASN A 61 3.40 1.98 16.99
C ASN A 61 2.33 2.10 15.91
N ILE A 62 1.49 1.07 15.80
CA ILE A 62 0.38 1.00 14.82
C ILE A 62 -0.75 1.90 15.32
N ILE A 63 -0.88 3.09 14.76
CA ILE A 63 -1.90 4.08 15.14
C ILE A 63 -2.51 4.80 13.93
N SER A 64 -3.59 5.54 14.17
CA SER A 64 -4.20 6.43 13.17
C SER A 64 -3.19 7.46 12.64
N ARG A 65 -3.09 7.56 11.31
CA ARG A 65 -2.23 8.51 10.62
C ARG A 65 -3.02 9.23 9.53
N PRO A 66 -2.91 10.57 9.38
CA PRO A 66 -3.56 11.32 8.30
C PRO A 66 -2.79 11.13 6.97
N VAL A 67 -2.77 9.89 6.48
CA VAL A 67 -2.02 9.47 5.29
C VAL A 67 -2.89 8.51 4.49
N PHE A 68 -2.84 8.62 3.18
CA PHE A 68 -3.42 7.67 2.24
C PHE A 68 -2.33 6.71 1.74
N GLY A 69 -2.60 5.40 1.74
CA GLY A 69 -1.75 4.39 1.11
C GLY A 69 -2.20 4.13 -0.34
N MET A 70 -1.30 4.24 -1.29
CA MET A 70 -1.54 3.74 -2.65
C MET A 70 -1.49 2.23 -2.64
N TYR A 71 -2.48 1.54 -3.24
CA TYR A 71 -2.49 0.06 -3.18
C TYR A 71 -1.27 -0.54 -3.88
N GLN A 72 -0.95 -0.11 -5.07
CA GLN A 72 0.26 -0.45 -5.83
C GLN A 72 0.62 -1.95 -5.73
N PRO A 73 -0.26 -2.84 -6.22
CA PRO A 73 -0.06 -4.27 -6.06
C PRO A 73 1.11 -4.80 -6.90
N ASP A 74 2.00 -5.54 -6.26
CA ASP A 74 3.07 -6.27 -6.95
C ASP A 74 2.53 -7.55 -7.58
N SER A 75 1.71 -8.30 -6.86
CA SER A 75 1.21 -9.59 -7.29
C SER A 75 -0.31 -9.63 -7.35
N ILE A 76 -0.83 -10.47 -8.26
CA ILE A 76 -2.26 -10.69 -8.44
C ILE A 76 -2.56 -12.16 -8.77
N ALA A 77 -3.58 -12.72 -8.12
CA ALA A 77 -4.15 -14.03 -8.46
C ALA A 77 -5.67 -13.94 -8.64
N SER A 78 -6.23 -14.80 -9.49
CA SER A 78 -7.67 -14.89 -9.71
C SER A 78 -8.26 -16.15 -9.10
N PHE A 79 -9.50 -16.08 -8.64
CA PHE A 79 -10.22 -17.22 -8.09
C PHE A 79 -11.74 -17.06 -8.29
N THR A 80 -12.46 -18.17 -8.20
CA THR A 80 -13.93 -18.18 -8.34
C THR A 80 -14.59 -18.69 -7.07
N VAL A 81 -15.58 -17.95 -6.58
CA VAL A 81 -16.48 -18.35 -5.49
C VAL A 81 -17.91 -18.12 -5.97
N ASP A 82 -18.77 -19.14 -5.80
CA ASP A 82 -20.19 -19.11 -6.16
C ASP A 82 -20.45 -18.63 -7.61
N GLY A 83 -19.56 -19.02 -8.53
CA GLY A 83 -19.65 -18.68 -9.95
C GLY A 83 -19.21 -17.24 -10.30
N GLN A 84 -18.69 -16.48 -9.34
CA GLN A 84 -18.13 -15.15 -9.57
C GLN A 84 -16.61 -15.17 -9.45
N THR A 85 -15.93 -14.52 -10.39
CA THR A 85 -14.48 -14.35 -10.36
C THR A 85 -14.11 -13.11 -9.54
N TYR A 86 -13.10 -13.30 -8.71
CA TYR A 86 -12.46 -12.27 -7.89
C TYR A 86 -10.95 -12.27 -8.15
N LEU A 87 -10.33 -11.15 -7.82
CA LEU A 87 -8.89 -10.97 -7.88
C LEU A 87 -8.38 -10.69 -6.46
N ILE A 88 -7.30 -11.34 -6.06
CA ILE A 88 -6.57 -10.98 -4.83
C ILE A 88 -5.24 -10.36 -5.20
N THR A 89 -4.86 -9.30 -4.50
CA THR A 89 -3.62 -8.56 -4.69
C THR A 89 -2.80 -8.47 -3.40
N ALA A 90 -1.50 -8.54 -3.53
CA ALA A 90 -0.55 -8.18 -2.48
C ALA A 90 -0.12 -6.72 -2.72
N ASN A 91 -0.39 -5.82 -1.78
CA ASN A 91 -0.27 -4.36 -1.96
C ASN A 91 1.05 -3.86 -1.36
N GLU A 92 2.14 -4.21 -2.01
CA GLU A 92 3.52 -3.91 -1.58
C GLU A 92 3.84 -2.42 -1.64
N GLY A 93 3.60 -1.82 -2.80
CA GLY A 93 4.00 -0.45 -3.11
C GLY A 93 5.34 -0.33 -3.82
N ASP A 94 5.43 0.59 -4.78
CA ASP A 94 6.69 0.96 -5.41
C ASP A 94 6.66 2.39 -5.91
N ALA A 95 7.82 3.06 -5.86
CA ALA A 95 7.99 4.43 -6.28
C ALA A 95 8.60 4.51 -7.68
N ARG A 96 8.10 5.41 -8.52
CA ARG A 96 8.71 5.68 -9.82
C ARG A 96 10.02 6.44 -9.64
N THR A 97 11.13 5.77 -10.00
CA THR A 97 12.47 6.36 -9.97
C THR A 97 13.21 6.00 -11.25
N TRP A 98 13.14 6.88 -12.26
CA TRP A 98 13.70 6.63 -13.58
C TRP A 98 14.60 7.78 -14.03
N GLY A 99 15.90 7.54 -14.06
CA GLY A 99 16.88 8.56 -14.44
C GLY A 99 16.76 9.80 -13.54
N PRO A 100 16.42 10.98 -14.08
CA PRO A 100 16.27 12.20 -13.29
C PRO A 100 14.90 12.31 -12.57
N PHE A 101 13.94 11.45 -12.89
CA PHE A 101 12.63 11.46 -12.25
C PHE A 101 12.67 10.64 -10.95
N ASN A 102 12.32 11.29 -9.86
CA ASN A 102 12.11 10.66 -8.56
C ASN A 102 10.87 11.27 -7.92
N GLU A 103 9.94 10.44 -7.52
CA GLU A 103 8.72 10.89 -6.84
C GLU A 103 8.77 10.75 -5.32
N GLU A 104 9.80 10.14 -4.76
CA GLU A 104 9.93 9.98 -3.32
C GLU A 104 10.30 11.29 -2.62
N SER A 105 9.66 11.54 -1.51
CA SER A 105 10.01 12.58 -0.56
C SER A 105 9.71 12.15 0.87
N ARG A 106 10.49 12.64 1.83
CA ARG A 106 10.15 12.52 3.25
C ARG A 106 9.12 13.59 3.61
N VAL A 107 8.12 13.25 4.42
CA VAL A 107 7.12 14.24 4.89
C VAL A 107 7.79 15.45 5.52
N SER A 108 8.92 15.28 6.23
CA SER A 108 9.67 16.38 6.83
C SER A 108 10.18 17.43 5.82
N SER A 109 10.31 17.07 4.54
CA SER A 109 10.80 17.95 3.47
C SER A 109 9.68 18.61 2.64
N LEU A 110 8.43 18.24 2.86
CA LEU A 110 7.28 18.86 2.20
C LEU A 110 6.82 20.11 2.96
N ASP A 111 6.19 21.04 2.27
CA ASP A 111 5.38 22.08 2.88
C ASP A 111 3.95 21.55 2.98
N LEU A 112 3.31 21.69 4.13
CA LEU A 112 1.97 21.13 4.37
C LEU A 112 0.97 22.27 4.56
N ASP A 113 -0.20 22.18 3.95
CA ASP A 113 -1.26 23.17 4.16
C ASP A 113 -1.64 23.23 5.65
N ASN A 114 -1.41 24.39 6.24
CA ASN A 114 -1.68 24.63 7.65
C ASN A 114 -3.17 24.60 8.02
N THR A 115 -4.07 24.70 7.04
CA THR A 115 -5.52 24.60 7.25
C THR A 115 -5.95 23.14 7.37
N VAL A 116 -5.28 22.25 6.63
CA VAL A 116 -5.50 20.79 6.67
C VAL A 116 -4.65 20.15 7.77
N PHE A 117 -3.41 20.58 7.90
CA PHE A 117 -2.46 20.04 8.88
C PHE A 117 -2.05 21.09 9.92
N PRO A 118 -2.96 21.54 10.81
CA PRO A 118 -2.69 22.61 11.78
C PRO A 118 -1.59 22.27 12.80
N THR A 119 -1.16 21.01 12.86
CA THR A 119 -0.09 20.49 13.70
C THR A 119 1.15 20.08 12.88
N GLU A 120 1.39 20.72 11.75
CA GLU A 120 2.47 20.38 10.81
C GLU A 120 3.80 20.08 11.51
N ALA A 121 4.26 20.95 12.39
CA ALA A 121 5.53 20.76 13.09
C ALA A 121 5.60 19.46 13.92
N ALA A 122 4.48 19.01 14.48
CA ALA A 122 4.39 17.76 15.22
C ALA A 122 4.33 16.56 14.25
N LEU A 123 3.63 16.69 13.14
CA LEU A 123 3.56 15.66 12.11
C LEU A 123 4.93 15.42 11.44
N LYS A 124 5.68 16.49 11.18
CA LYS A 124 7.03 16.44 10.59
C LYS A 124 8.12 15.97 11.56
N ASN A 125 7.80 15.67 12.82
CA ASN A 125 8.74 15.05 13.74
C ASN A 125 9.11 13.63 13.28
N ASN A 126 10.37 13.25 13.43
CA ASN A 126 10.85 11.92 13.03
C ASN A 126 10.12 10.76 13.72
N ALA A 127 9.70 10.93 14.97
CA ALA A 127 8.91 9.94 15.70
C ALA A 127 7.41 9.95 15.32
N SER A 128 7.02 10.71 14.30
CA SER A 128 5.66 10.77 13.76
C SER A 128 5.68 10.40 12.28
N LEU A 129 5.43 11.36 11.38
CA LEU A 129 5.44 11.15 9.93
C LEU A 129 6.71 11.66 9.25
N GLY A 130 7.57 12.40 9.96
CA GLY A 130 8.67 13.16 9.33
C GLY A 130 9.59 12.30 8.44
N ARG A 131 9.78 11.04 8.78
CA ARG A 131 10.61 10.12 8.00
C ARG A 131 9.82 9.30 6.98
N LEU A 132 8.49 9.26 7.05
CA LEU A 132 7.68 8.49 6.13
C LEU A 132 7.92 8.93 4.68
N ASN A 133 8.20 7.96 3.79
CA ASN A 133 8.26 8.17 2.35
C ASN A 133 6.86 8.32 1.77
N VAL A 134 6.66 9.39 1.03
CA VAL A 134 5.42 9.72 0.31
C VAL A 134 5.75 10.21 -1.09
N THR A 135 4.78 10.17 -2.00
CA THR A 135 4.98 10.76 -3.32
C THR A 135 4.92 12.29 -3.26
N ASN A 136 5.80 12.94 -4.00
CA ASN A 136 5.78 14.39 -4.23
C ASN A 136 5.02 14.77 -5.52
N LYS A 137 4.21 13.85 -6.07
CA LYS A 137 3.45 14.04 -7.32
C LYS A 137 1.95 14.06 -7.11
N LEU A 138 1.50 13.76 -5.88
CA LEU A 138 0.09 13.84 -5.49
C LEU A 138 0.02 14.57 -4.14
N GLY A 139 -1.10 15.27 -3.91
CA GLY A 139 -1.39 15.85 -2.60
C GLY A 139 -1.36 17.38 -2.55
N ASP A 140 -0.65 18.05 -3.45
CA ASP A 140 -0.82 19.48 -3.73
C ASP A 140 -1.99 19.60 -4.71
N THR A 141 -3.20 19.78 -4.19
CA THR A 141 -4.44 19.74 -4.99
C THR A 141 -4.78 21.06 -5.63
N GLU A 142 -4.31 22.16 -5.08
CA GLU A 142 -4.53 23.54 -5.53
C GLU A 142 -3.36 24.06 -6.37
N ILE A 143 -2.26 23.30 -6.44
CA ILE A 143 -1.04 23.61 -7.20
C ILE A 143 -0.42 24.94 -6.73
N ASP A 144 -0.41 25.16 -5.44
CA ASP A 144 0.17 26.36 -4.81
C ASP A 144 1.48 26.12 -4.07
N GLY A 145 1.90 24.85 -3.99
CA GLY A 145 3.21 24.41 -3.51
C GLY A 145 3.20 23.82 -2.12
N ASP A 146 2.05 23.78 -1.44
CA ASP A 146 1.89 23.03 -0.21
C ASP A 146 0.95 21.80 -0.40
N PHE A 147 1.02 20.85 0.53
CA PHE A 147 0.36 19.56 0.39
C PHE A 147 -0.89 19.50 1.27
N ASP A 148 -2.07 19.27 0.63
CA ASP A 148 -3.36 19.07 1.29
C ASP A 148 -3.59 17.61 1.70
N ALA A 149 -2.84 16.68 1.12
CA ALA A 149 -2.92 15.26 1.42
C ALA A 149 -1.54 14.58 1.29
N LEU A 150 -1.34 13.50 2.03
CA LEU A 150 -0.11 12.69 2.00
C LEU A 150 -0.43 11.31 1.44
N TYR A 151 0.35 10.86 0.45
CA TYR A 151 0.19 9.55 -0.19
C TYR A 151 1.46 8.73 -0.06
N ALA A 152 1.40 7.67 0.78
CA ALA A 152 2.47 6.71 0.98
C ALA A 152 2.44 5.61 -0.09
N PHE A 153 3.58 4.98 -0.32
CA PHE A 153 3.73 3.84 -1.22
C PHE A 153 3.29 2.56 -0.53
N GLY A 154 2.44 1.78 -1.22
CA GLY A 154 1.85 0.56 -0.68
C GLY A 154 0.70 0.80 0.30
N ALA A 155 -0.19 -0.18 0.40
CA ALA A 155 -1.28 -0.15 1.36
C ALA A 155 -1.06 -1.09 2.55
N ARG A 156 0.09 -1.77 2.63
CA ARG A 156 0.50 -2.66 3.73
C ARG A 156 -0.51 -3.79 3.99
N SER A 157 -1.22 -4.21 2.95
CA SER A 157 -2.35 -5.13 3.04
C SER A 157 -2.42 -6.06 1.84
N PHE A 158 -3.33 -7.00 1.88
CA PHE A 158 -3.86 -7.62 0.68
C PHE A 158 -5.32 -7.19 0.46
N SER A 159 -5.75 -7.14 -0.80
CA SER A 159 -7.11 -6.76 -1.14
C SER A 159 -7.78 -7.78 -2.04
N ILE A 160 -9.10 -7.86 -1.97
CA ILE A 160 -9.94 -8.61 -2.92
C ILE A 160 -10.75 -7.62 -3.74
N TRP A 161 -10.73 -7.81 -5.06
CA TRP A 161 -11.42 -6.97 -6.03
C TRP A 161 -12.37 -7.80 -6.86
N ASN A 162 -13.44 -7.21 -7.36
CA ASN A 162 -14.19 -7.82 -8.44
C ASN A 162 -13.45 -7.61 -9.78
N THR A 163 -13.94 -8.23 -10.84
CA THR A 163 -13.35 -8.18 -12.19
C THR A 163 -13.44 -6.82 -12.88
N SER A 164 -14.09 -5.84 -12.27
CA SER A 164 -14.14 -4.44 -12.72
C SER A 164 -13.22 -3.51 -11.89
N GLY A 165 -12.38 -4.08 -11.00
CA GLY A 165 -11.47 -3.32 -10.15
C GLY A 165 -12.15 -2.61 -8.95
N VAL A 166 -13.39 -2.98 -8.61
CA VAL A 166 -14.04 -2.48 -7.39
C VAL A 166 -13.61 -3.33 -6.22
N GLN A 167 -13.14 -2.70 -5.15
CA GLN A 167 -12.71 -3.36 -3.94
C GLN A 167 -13.89 -4.01 -3.21
N VAL A 168 -13.71 -5.27 -2.82
CA VAL A 168 -14.68 -6.08 -2.08
C VAL A 168 -14.24 -6.26 -0.63
N TYR A 169 -12.93 -6.36 -0.42
CA TYR A 169 -12.33 -6.55 0.90
C TYR A 169 -10.89 -5.98 0.90
N ASP A 170 -10.46 -5.50 2.04
CA ASP A 170 -9.06 -5.20 2.34
C ASP A 170 -8.71 -5.72 3.73
N SER A 171 -7.52 -6.25 3.91
CA SER A 171 -7.05 -6.77 5.21
C SER A 171 -6.71 -5.67 6.22
N GLY A 172 -6.83 -4.41 5.84
CA GLY A 172 -6.58 -3.31 6.75
C GLY A 172 -5.14 -3.29 7.28
N ASP A 173 -4.99 -3.24 8.60
CA ASP A 173 -3.73 -3.32 9.31
C ASP A 173 -3.41 -4.74 9.84
N ASP A 174 -4.15 -5.77 9.40
CA ASP A 174 -4.03 -7.15 9.90
C ASP A 174 -2.61 -7.72 9.76
N ILE A 175 -1.88 -7.36 8.69
CA ILE A 175 -0.51 -7.88 8.49
C ILE A 175 0.42 -7.34 9.59
N GLU A 176 0.45 -6.02 9.80
CA GLU A 176 1.27 -5.41 10.86
C GLU A 176 0.86 -5.93 12.25
N GLN A 177 -0.46 -5.99 12.53
CA GLN A 177 -0.97 -6.51 13.81
C GLN A 177 -0.58 -7.97 14.04
N THR A 178 -0.66 -8.80 12.99
CA THR A 178 -0.33 -10.24 13.07
C THR A 178 1.17 -10.44 13.29
N VAL A 179 2.02 -9.75 12.56
CA VAL A 179 3.48 -9.84 12.73
C VAL A 179 3.87 -9.36 14.11
N LEU A 180 3.33 -8.22 14.57
CA LEU A 180 3.61 -7.71 15.92
C LEU A 180 3.19 -8.69 17.01
N ALA A 181 2.07 -9.40 16.84
CA ALA A 181 1.58 -10.36 17.82
C ALA A 181 2.37 -11.69 17.82
N GLN A 182 2.85 -12.14 16.67
CA GLN A 182 3.48 -13.46 16.51
C GLN A 182 5.01 -13.42 16.49
N ASP A 183 5.60 -12.39 15.91
CA ASP A 183 7.05 -12.20 15.82
C ASP A 183 7.45 -10.72 15.94
N PRO A 184 7.30 -10.13 17.12
CA PRO A 184 7.58 -8.71 17.34
C PRO A 184 9.05 -8.32 17.06
N THR A 185 9.96 -9.29 17.00
CA THR A 185 11.38 -9.02 16.75
C THR A 185 11.70 -8.76 15.28
N HIS A 186 10.81 -9.17 14.38
CA HIS A 186 10.94 -8.93 12.94
C HIS A 186 9.80 -8.02 12.38
N PHE A 187 9.16 -7.26 13.25
CA PHE A 187 8.13 -6.33 12.84
C PHE A 187 8.73 -5.26 11.90
N ASN A 188 8.14 -5.12 10.70
CA ASN A 188 8.59 -4.22 9.64
C ASN A 188 10.12 -4.20 9.45
N TYR A 189 10.70 -5.40 9.44
CA TYR A 189 12.15 -5.62 9.38
C TYR A 189 12.58 -5.81 7.92
N SER A 190 13.70 -5.22 7.50
CA SER A 190 14.30 -5.52 6.20
C SER A 190 15.18 -6.77 6.29
N HIS A 191 15.06 -7.66 5.32
CA HIS A 191 15.91 -8.87 5.24
C HIS A 191 17.20 -8.65 4.44
N ASP A 192 17.33 -7.54 3.71
CA ASP A 192 18.42 -7.31 2.76
C ASP A 192 19.71 -6.79 3.39
N ASP A 193 19.63 -6.21 4.55
CA ASP A 193 20.76 -5.66 5.27
C ASP A 193 20.64 -6.00 6.77
N ASN A 194 21.68 -5.78 7.54
CA ASN A 194 21.66 -6.00 8.99
C ASN A 194 20.68 -5.03 9.68
N SER A 195 19.43 -5.10 9.28
CA SER A 195 18.42 -4.19 9.73
C SER A 195 18.00 -4.41 11.17
N THR A 196 17.31 -3.43 11.68
CA THR A 196 16.76 -3.40 13.03
C THR A 196 15.24 -3.52 12.95
N LEU A 197 14.63 -3.84 14.08
CA LEU A 197 13.21 -3.76 14.29
C LEU A 197 12.67 -2.45 13.67
N GLU A 198 11.54 -2.55 12.97
CA GLU A 198 10.77 -1.49 12.28
C GLU A 198 11.53 -0.63 11.24
N SER A 199 12.68 -1.13 10.75
CA SER A 199 13.49 -0.40 9.76
C SER A 199 12.76 -0.07 8.45
N ARG A 200 11.59 -0.70 8.20
CA ARG A 200 10.73 -0.43 7.04
C ARG A 200 9.47 0.37 7.37
N SER A 201 9.21 0.69 8.64
CA SER A 201 8.01 1.44 9.07
C SER A 201 7.93 2.83 8.41
N ASP A 202 9.06 3.50 8.24
CA ASP A 202 9.18 4.81 7.58
C ASP A 202 9.11 4.75 6.04
N ASN A 203 8.83 3.57 5.48
CA ASN A 203 8.71 3.33 4.04
C ASN A 203 7.44 2.52 3.75
N LYS A 204 7.55 1.28 3.28
CA LYS A 204 6.44 0.44 2.85
C LYS A 204 5.93 -0.55 3.91
N GLY A 205 6.55 -0.58 5.09
CA GLY A 205 6.18 -1.45 6.21
C GLY A 205 6.38 -2.93 5.92
N PRO A 206 5.33 -3.78 5.98
CA PRO A 206 5.45 -5.24 5.85
C PRO A 206 5.66 -5.73 4.42
N GLU A 207 5.51 -4.90 3.40
CA GLU A 207 5.82 -5.18 1.98
C GLU A 207 5.30 -6.55 1.49
N PRO A 208 3.98 -6.79 1.44
CA PRO A 208 3.45 -8.05 0.93
C PRO A 208 3.66 -8.16 -0.58
N GLU A 209 4.50 -9.10 -1.04
CA GLU A 209 4.93 -9.21 -2.44
C GLU A 209 4.07 -10.18 -3.26
N ALA A 210 3.65 -11.31 -2.68
CA ALA A 210 3.05 -12.38 -3.45
C ALA A 210 1.67 -12.79 -2.93
N ALA A 211 0.76 -13.10 -3.87
CA ALA A 211 -0.52 -13.72 -3.59
C ALA A 211 -0.72 -14.96 -4.45
N THR A 212 -1.22 -16.03 -3.85
CA THR A 212 -1.60 -17.25 -4.56
C THR A 212 -2.90 -17.79 -4.03
N VAL A 213 -3.61 -18.56 -4.86
CA VAL A 213 -4.90 -19.13 -4.51
C VAL A 213 -4.91 -20.62 -4.78
N ALA A 214 -5.47 -21.39 -3.87
CA ALA A 214 -5.69 -22.83 -4.04
C ALA A 214 -7.08 -23.23 -3.57
N LYS A 215 -7.66 -24.21 -4.26
CA LYS A 215 -8.91 -24.85 -3.83
C LYS A 215 -8.59 -26.18 -3.16
N ILE A 216 -9.02 -26.35 -1.90
CA ILE A 216 -8.83 -27.58 -1.12
C ILE A 216 -10.21 -28.08 -0.68
N GLY A 217 -10.67 -29.16 -1.29
CA GLY A 217 -12.04 -29.64 -1.11
C GLY A 217 -13.07 -28.65 -1.65
N SER A 218 -13.96 -28.17 -0.79
CA SER A 218 -14.97 -27.15 -1.13
C SER A 218 -14.58 -25.73 -0.78
N LYS A 219 -13.40 -25.53 -0.17
CA LYS A 219 -12.93 -24.21 0.29
C LYS A 219 -11.86 -23.65 -0.64
N THR A 220 -11.89 -22.34 -0.86
CA THR A 220 -10.84 -21.59 -1.52
C THR A 220 -9.98 -20.92 -0.43
N TYR A 221 -8.67 -21.02 -0.59
CA TYR A 221 -7.66 -20.41 0.30
C TYR A 221 -6.79 -19.45 -0.52
N ALA A 222 -6.43 -18.37 0.07
CA ALA A 222 -5.45 -17.42 -0.46
C ALA A 222 -4.33 -17.21 0.57
#